data_7972332ececcb9ec631b699b2d53f36c
#
_entry.id   7972332ececcb9ec631b699b2d53f36c
#
_cell.length_a   1.000
_cell.length_b   1.000
_cell.length_c   1.000
_cell.angle_alpha   90.00
_cell.angle_beta   90.00
_cell.angle_gamma   90.00
#
_symmetry.space_group_name_H-M   'P 1'
#
loop_
_entity.id
_entity.type
_entity.pdbx_description
1 polymer ?
#
loop_
_entity_poly.entity_id
_entity_poly.type
_entity_poly.pdbx_seq_one_letter_code
_entity_poly.pdbx_strand_id
1 'polypeptide(L)'
;ERSEVEAIFYSKKYEDTLTKIKYNQNNKLKHLISFDNLENTDGIYSLNELIKTGEKLIKNGNKEFIEAKIDNEKMSIMLFTSGTTSSSKVVALSHKNICSNLMDIASVVDVNENDTLLSILPIHHVFECTVGFLFSLYKGAKTVFSDGLRHVVDNLKEYQVTVMACVPVIYERIFGMIRKQLEKQGKLDNILKKEEELRNSSMEERKENFKQIHDMLGGKVKLFISGAASLDPAIEERYRLLGINIVQGYGLTETSPVVAIGTNKEHKIGSIGKTVPSVKAKLVDINKEGVGELVVKGPSIALGYYNNEKATKESFKGDWFYTGDLAKIDKEGYIFICGRKKSVIVLKNGKNIFPEEMENLVNKIEGVTESFIFGKQQSDDKNDIKINVKVVYDKEVVENVYKAKTKEDIYRAIFEKIKEVNSTMPQYKAIRGMILTTKPLIKTTTNKIKRQANLDEINKSEN
;
A
#
# COMPACT_ATOMS: atom_id res chain seq x y z
N GLU A 1 -13.40 -22.81 -1.43
CA GLU A 1 -13.06 -23.71 -2.54
C GLU A 1 -11.62 -23.54 -3.03
N ARG A 2 -11.16 -22.29 -3.29
CA ARG A 2 -9.83 -22.05 -3.89
C ARG A 2 -8.64 -22.39 -2.98
N SER A 3 -8.77 -22.22 -1.68
CA SER A 3 -7.71 -22.49 -0.69
C SER A 3 -7.79 -23.86 -0.08
N GLU A 4 -8.86 -24.63 -0.38
CA GLU A 4 -9.09 -25.98 0.14
C GLU A 4 -8.97 -26.07 1.67
N VAL A 5 -9.38 -25.01 2.38
CA VAL A 5 -9.33 -24.97 3.85
C VAL A 5 -10.20 -26.05 4.48
N GLU A 6 -9.70 -26.66 5.55
CA GLU A 6 -10.41 -27.67 6.33
C GLU A 6 -10.99 -27.10 7.62
N ALA A 7 -10.44 -25.99 8.14
CA ALA A 7 -10.90 -25.31 9.34
C ALA A 7 -10.97 -23.79 9.13
N ILE A 8 -11.97 -23.15 9.72
CA ILE A 8 -12.13 -21.68 9.70
C ILE A 8 -12.37 -21.18 11.12
N PHE A 9 -11.53 -20.22 11.55
CA PHE A 9 -11.79 -19.40 12.72
C PHE A 9 -12.64 -18.20 12.31
N TYR A 10 -13.72 -17.91 13.07
CA TYR A 10 -14.66 -16.88 12.68
C TYR A 10 -15.34 -16.19 13.86
N SER A 11 -15.83 -14.97 13.65
CA SER A 11 -16.72 -14.31 14.59
C SER A 11 -18.18 -14.55 14.24
N LYS A 12 -19.05 -14.52 15.24
CA LYS A 12 -20.48 -14.91 15.20
C LYS A 12 -21.26 -14.32 14.02
N LYS A 13 -20.92 -13.10 13.60
CA LYS A 13 -21.58 -12.45 12.44
C LYS A 13 -21.47 -13.22 11.12
N TYR A 14 -20.57 -14.19 11.00
CA TYR A 14 -20.36 -15.00 9.80
C TYR A 14 -20.93 -16.42 9.93
N GLU A 15 -21.49 -16.79 11.08
CA GLU A 15 -21.91 -18.16 11.41
C GLU A 15 -22.89 -18.74 10.40
N ASP A 16 -23.97 -18.01 10.07
CA ASP A 16 -24.98 -18.48 9.11
C ASP A 16 -24.39 -18.72 7.72
N THR A 17 -23.48 -17.86 7.30
CA THR A 17 -22.83 -17.97 5.98
C THR A 17 -21.91 -19.20 5.94
N LEU A 18 -21.10 -19.38 6.97
CA LEU A 18 -20.13 -20.48 7.05
C LEU A 18 -20.80 -21.83 7.25
N THR A 19 -21.90 -21.90 8.03
CA THR A 19 -22.70 -23.10 8.20
C THR A 19 -23.28 -23.56 6.85
N LYS A 20 -23.85 -22.64 6.07
CA LYS A 20 -24.32 -22.94 4.70
C LYS A 20 -23.20 -23.46 3.79
N ILE A 21 -22.00 -22.88 3.88
CA ILE A 21 -20.83 -23.33 3.12
C ILE A 21 -20.41 -24.73 3.55
N LYS A 22 -20.32 -25.01 4.85
CA LYS A 22 -19.90 -26.30 5.41
C LYS A 22 -20.78 -27.46 4.91
N TYR A 23 -22.08 -27.25 4.83
CA TYR A 23 -23.03 -28.28 4.35
C TYR A 23 -23.10 -28.38 2.82
N ASN A 24 -22.35 -27.55 2.07
CA ASN A 24 -22.25 -27.70 0.62
C ASN A 24 -21.24 -28.81 0.28
N GLN A 25 -21.66 -29.82 -0.47
CA GLN A 25 -20.87 -31.05 -0.75
C GLN A 25 -19.57 -30.82 -1.54
N ASN A 26 -19.34 -29.62 -2.08
CA ASN A 26 -18.19 -29.33 -2.95
C ASN A 26 -17.02 -28.64 -2.24
N ASN A 27 -16.90 -28.71 -0.91
CA ASN A 27 -15.80 -28.08 -0.18
C ASN A 27 -15.13 -29.05 0.82
N LYS A 28 -13.91 -28.72 1.23
CA LYS A 28 -13.12 -29.49 2.20
C LYS A 28 -13.30 -29.03 3.65
N LEU A 29 -14.20 -28.07 3.91
CA LEU A 29 -14.38 -27.45 5.22
C LEU A 29 -15.03 -28.44 6.21
N LYS A 30 -14.28 -28.83 7.22
CA LYS A 30 -14.68 -29.79 8.26
C LYS A 30 -15.02 -29.12 9.59
N HIS A 31 -14.22 -28.08 9.95
CA HIS A 31 -14.24 -27.50 11.29
C HIS A 31 -14.56 -26.02 11.24
N LEU A 32 -15.58 -25.62 11.98
CA LEU A 32 -15.92 -24.23 12.27
C LEU A 32 -15.50 -23.91 13.71
N ILE A 33 -14.66 -22.89 13.91
CA ILE A 33 -14.12 -22.51 15.21
C ILE A 33 -14.55 -21.08 15.50
N SER A 34 -15.46 -20.92 16.48
CA SER A 34 -16.00 -19.63 16.86
C SER A 34 -15.12 -18.93 17.90
N PHE A 35 -14.84 -17.64 17.68
CA PHE A 35 -14.23 -16.77 18.71
C PHE A 35 -15.20 -16.41 19.83
N ASP A 36 -16.51 -16.39 19.54
CA ASP A 36 -17.53 -15.79 20.40
C ASP A 36 -18.28 -16.85 21.23
N ASN A 37 -18.31 -18.11 20.80
CA ASN A 37 -18.99 -19.17 21.55
C ASN A 37 -18.15 -19.58 22.76
N LEU A 38 -18.80 -19.71 23.91
CA LEU A 38 -18.17 -20.15 25.18
C LEU A 38 -17.98 -21.67 25.25
N GLU A 39 -18.87 -22.41 24.61
CA GLU A 39 -18.90 -23.88 24.64
C GLU A 39 -19.02 -24.43 23.21
N ASN A 40 -18.64 -25.69 23.03
CA ASN A 40 -18.85 -26.41 21.78
C ASN A 40 -20.36 -26.63 21.56
N THR A 41 -20.79 -26.42 20.33
CA THR A 41 -22.14 -26.73 19.85
C THR A 41 -22.06 -27.70 18.69
N ASP A 42 -23.18 -28.24 18.21
CA ASP A 42 -23.18 -29.23 17.15
C ASP A 42 -22.47 -28.73 15.89
N GLY A 43 -21.35 -29.35 15.58
CA GLY A 43 -20.50 -29.02 14.42
C GLY A 43 -19.69 -27.71 14.50
N ILE A 44 -19.74 -26.98 15.63
CA ILE A 44 -18.99 -25.74 15.87
C ILE A 44 -18.17 -25.89 17.16
N TYR A 45 -16.90 -25.60 17.07
CA TYR A 45 -15.98 -25.62 18.20
C TYR A 45 -15.85 -24.21 18.81
N SER A 46 -15.80 -24.15 20.13
CA SER A 46 -15.39 -22.95 20.85
C SER A 46 -13.86 -22.83 20.88
N LEU A 47 -13.30 -21.70 20.50
CA LEU A 47 -11.85 -21.46 20.64
C LEU A 47 -11.40 -21.62 22.11
N ASN A 48 -12.20 -21.13 23.07
CA ASN A 48 -11.88 -21.23 24.50
C ASN A 48 -11.80 -22.70 24.96
N GLU A 49 -12.71 -23.58 24.51
CA GLU A 49 -12.67 -24.97 24.85
C GLU A 49 -11.49 -25.70 24.19
N LEU A 50 -11.11 -25.32 22.96
CA LEU A 50 -9.91 -25.85 22.31
C LEU A 50 -8.64 -25.45 23.06
N ILE A 51 -8.54 -24.20 23.53
CA ILE A 51 -7.41 -23.72 24.36
C ILE A 51 -7.32 -24.55 25.66
N LYS A 52 -8.42 -24.69 26.40
CA LYS A 52 -8.46 -25.50 27.63
C LYS A 52 -8.04 -26.96 27.38
N THR A 53 -8.47 -27.52 26.25
CA THR A 53 -8.10 -28.87 25.85
C THR A 53 -6.61 -28.99 25.57
N GLY A 54 -6.04 -28.02 24.81
CA GLY A 54 -4.61 -27.93 24.54
C GLY A 54 -3.78 -27.81 25.82
N GLU A 55 -4.20 -26.96 26.77
CA GLU A 55 -3.54 -26.82 28.07
C GLU A 55 -3.52 -28.15 28.85
N LYS A 56 -4.64 -28.90 28.88
CA LYS A 56 -4.70 -30.20 29.50
C LYS A 56 -3.76 -31.21 28.86
N LEU A 57 -3.70 -31.23 27.52
CA LEU A 57 -2.78 -32.12 26.78
C LEU A 57 -1.31 -31.80 27.12
N ILE A 58 -0.92 -30.53 27.13
CA ILE A 58 0.45 -30.11 27.49
C ILE A 58 0.76 -30.50 28.96
N LYS A 59 -0.14 -30.22 29.89
CA LYS A 59 0.02 -30.62 31.33
C LYS A 59 0.16 -32.14 31.50
N ASN A 60 -0.47 -32.94 30.65
CA ASN A 60 -0.39 -34.39 30.64
C ASN A 60 0.84 -34.92 29.87
N GLY A 61 1.77 -34.05 29.46
CA GLY A 61 3.02 -34.44 28.82
C GLY A 61 2.97 -34.62 27.31
N ASN A 62 1.85 -34.23 26.64
CA ASN A 62 1.81 -34.24 25.17
C ASN A 62 2.76 -33.20 24.60
N LYS A 63 3.68 -33.60 23.73
CA LYS A 63 4.70 -32.77 23.13
C LYS A 63 4.60 -32.68 21.59
N GLU A 64 3.62 -33.34 20.99
CA GLU A 64 3.50 -33.46 19.53
C GLU A 64 3.59 -32.10 18.81
N PHE A 65 2.95 -31.05 19.37
CA PHE A 65 3.03 -29.72 18.78
C PHE A 65 4.41 -29.07 18.95
N ILE A 66 5.02 -29.20 20.14
CA ILE A 66 6.30 -28.59 20.47
C ILE A 66 7.45 -29.26 19.71
N GLU A 67 7.37 -30.57 19.54
CA GLU A 67 8.39 -31.41 18.88
C GLU A 67 8.13 -31.57 17.37
N ALA A 68 7.07 -30.97 16.85
CA ALA A 68 6.73 -31.02 15.42
C ALA A 68 7.88 -30.45 14.56
N LYS A 69 8.34 -31.28 13.63
CA LYS A 69 9.37 -30.83 12.66
C LYS A 69 8.77 -29.88 11.65
N ILE A 70 9.25 -28.65 11.66
CA ILE A 70 8.83 -27.61 10.71
C ILE A 70 9.76 -27.67 9.50
N ASP A 71 9.19 -27.93 8.32
CA ASP A 71 9.87 -27.74 7.05
C ASP A 71 9.65 -26.29 6.58
N ASN A 72 10.64 -25.44 6.75
CA ASN A 72 10.54 -24.02 6.46
C ASN A 72 10.50 -23.68 4.96
N GLU A 73 10.78 -24.65 4.08
CA GLU A 73 10.72 -24.49 2.62
C GLU A 73 9.32 -24.76 2.06
N LYS A 74 8.48 -25.50 2.80
CA LYS A 74 7.12 -25.83 2.36
C LYS A 74 6.19 -24.63 2.47
N MET A 75 5.19 -24.61 1.59
CA MET A 75 4.08 -23.66 1.70
C MET A 75 3.40 -23.79 3.07
N SER A 76 3.34 -22.69 3.79
CA SER A 76 2.72 -22.60 5.12
C SER A 76 1.67 -21.50 5.20
N ILE A 77 1.70 -20.54 4.26
CA ILE A 77 0.82 -19.38 4.25
C ILE A 77 0.28 -19.18 2.83
N MET A 78 -1.02 -18.93 2.74
CA MET A 78 -1.73 -18.57 1.53
C MET A 78 -2.32 -17.17 1.67
N LEU A 79 -1.99 -16.27 0.75
CA LEU A 79 -2.53 -14.92 0.74
C LEU A 79 -3.24 -14.64 -0.58
N PHE A 80 -4.47 -14.14 -0.47
CA PHE A 80 -5.25 -13.74 -1.63
C PHE A 80 -4.86 -12.33 -2.06
N THR A 81 -4.42 -12.18 -3.32
CA THR A 81 -4.18 -10.86 -3.89
C THR A 81 -5.42 -10.39 -4.64
N SER A 82 -5.80 -9.15 -4.43
CA SER A 82 -6.79 -8.47 -5.26
C SER A 82 -6.15 -8.11 -6.60
N GLY A 83 -5.95 -9.10 -7.49
CA GLY A 83 -5.38 -8.87 -8.82
C GLY A 83 -6.17 -7.81 -9.58
N THR A 84 -5.49 -7.04 -10.42
CA THR A 84 -6.11 -6.12 -11.39
C THR A 84 -6.91 -6.85 -12.47
N THR A 85 -6.83 -8.18 -12.52
CA THR A 85 -7.58 -9.09 -13.38
C THR A 85 -8.80 -9.66 -12.66
N SER A 86 -9.80 -10.14 -13.38
CA SER A 86 -11.11 -10.59 -12.89
C SER A 86 -11.10 -11.68 -11.81
N SER A 87 -9.97 -12.34 -11.55
CA SER A 87 -9.84 -13.36 -10.49
C SER A 87 -8.64 -13.08 -9.59
N SER A 88 -8.87 -13.04 -8.25
CA SER A 88 -7.79 -12.99 -7.26
C SER A 88 -6.88 -14.21 -7.36
N LYS A 89 -5.57 -14.00 -7.27
CA LYS A 89 -4.57 -15.08 -7.20
C LYS A 89 -4.30 -15.45 -5.76
N VAL A 90 -3.92 -16.69 -5.49
CA VAL A 90 -3.51 -17.17 -4.16
C VAL A 90 -2.01 -17.32 -4.16
N VAL A 91 -1.31 -16.47 -3.44
CA VAL A 91 0.15 -16.50 -3.31
C VAL A 91 0.55 -17.54 -2.26
N ALA A 92 1.43 -18.44 -2.62
CA ALA A 92 1.96 -19.49 -1.75
C ALA A 92 3.29 -19.04 -1.12
N LEU A 93 3.32 -18.86 0.20
CA LEU A 93 4.51 -18.47 0.95
C LEU A 93 4.94 -19.58 1.89
N SER A 94 6.26 -19.70 2.08
CA SER A 94 6.87 -20.55 3.10
C SER A 94 7.26 -19.74 4.34
N HIS A 95 7.57 -20.42 5.44
CA HIS A 95 8.18 -19.77 6.62
C HIS A 95 9.48 -19.06 6.24
N LYS A 96 10.31 -19.69 5.42
CA LYS A 96 11.58 -19.12 4.94
C LYS A 96 11.37 -17.78 4.22
N ASN A 97 10.34 -17.66 3.38
CA ASN A 97 10.08 -16.42 2.67
C ASN A 97 9.86 -15.25 3.65
N ILE A 98 8.99 -15.44 4.66
CA ILE A 98 8.67 -14.39 5.63
C ILE A 98 9.86 -14.14 6.57
N CYS A 99 10.48 -15.18 7.11
CA CYS A 99 11.61 -15.05 8.03
C CYS A 99 12.81 -14.34 7.38
N SER A 100 13.12 -14.67 6.12
CA SER A 100 14.19 -13.98 5.37
C SER A 100 13.88 -12.50 5.22
N ASN A 101 12.65 -12.15 4.92
CA ASN A 101 12.24 -10.75 4.79
C ASN A 101 12.29 -10.01 6.13
N LEU A 102 11.88 -10.64 7.23
CA LEU A 102 12.02 -10.08 8.59
C LEU A 102 13.49 -9.79 8.94
N MET A 103 14.39 -10.73 8.65
CA MET A 103 15.83 -10.58 8.90
C MET A 103 16.41 -9.44 8.06
N ASP A 104 16.03 -9.32 6.79
CA ASP A 104 16.43 -8.24 5.91
C ASP A 104 15.99 -6.87 6.45
N ILE A 105 14.70 -6.73 6.78
CA ILE A 105 14.15 -5.48 7.33
C ILE A 105 14.86 -5.14 8.64
N ALA A 106 15.06 -6.13 9.52
CA ALA A 106 15.71 -5.94 10.81
C ALA A 106 17.17 -5.49 10.72
N SER A 107 17.85 -5.75 9.60
CA SER A 107 19.22 -5.34 9.36
C SER A 107 19.36 -3.90 8.86
N VAL A 108 18.28 -3.31 8.27
CA VAL A 108 18.33 -1.99 7.64
C VAL A 108 17.45 -0.96 8.36
N VAL A 109 16.40 -1.39 9.08
CA VAL A 109 15.51 -0.51 9.84
C VAL A 109 15.91 -0.54 11.31
N ASP A 110 16.26 0.64 11.82
CA ASP A 110 16.68 0.81 13.22
C ASP A 110 15.46 0.81 14.16
N VAL A 111 15.09 -0.39 14.61
CA VAL A 111 14.06 -0.66 15.63
C VAL A 111 14.63 -1.60 16.68
N ASN A 112 14.31 -1.37 17.95
CA ASN A 112 14.76 -2.19 19.07
C ASN A 112 13.63 -2.36 20.12
N GLU A 113 13.91 -3.02 21.23
CA GLU A 113 12.96 -3.36 22.29
C GLU A 113 12.33 -2.15 23.01
N ASN A 114 12.94 -0.96 22.89
CA ASN A 114 12.41 0.28 23.48
C ASN A 114 11.40 0.99 22.54
N ASP A 115 11.24 0.50 21.32
CA ASP A 115 10.34 1.08 20.33
C ASP A 115 8.90 0.60 20.53
N THR A 116 7.96 1.46 20.15
CA THR A 116 6.53 1.16 20.10
C THR A 116 6.03 1.31 18.67
N LEU A 117 5.53 0.23 18.10
CA LEU A 117 4.95 0.20 16.75
C LEU A 117 3.44 0.27 16.82
N LEU A 118 2.82 1.11 15.97
CA LEU A 118 1.37 1.18 15.81
C LEU A 118 0.93 0.27 14.65
N SER A 119 0.20 -0.79 14.97
CA SER A 119 -0.47 -1.67 14.02
C SER A 119 -1.83 -1.08 13.66
N ILE A 120 -2.03 -0.72 12.39
CA ILE A 120 -3.21 0.03 11.94
C ILE A 120 -3.87 -0.56 10.71
N LEU A 121 -3.11 -1.25 9.87
CA LEU A 121 -3.65 -1.88 8.66
C LEU A 121 -4.20 -3.27 8.99
N PRO A 122 -5.07 -3.84 8.13
CA PRO A 122 -5.57 -5.18 8.36
C PRO A 122 -4.45 -6.22 8.37
N ILE A 123 -4.32 -6.97 9.45
CA ILE A 123 -3.23 -7.94 9.68
C ILE A 123 -3.19 -9.09 8.66
N HIS A 124 -4.30 -9.34 7.96
CA HIS A 124 -4.33 -10.34 6.88
C HIS A 124 -3.58 -9.90 5.61
N HIS A 125 -3.18 -8.63 5.51
CA HIS A 125 -2.28 -8.16 4.46
C HIS A 125 -0.83 -8.39 4.87
N VAL A 126 -0.03 -8.92 3.93
CA VAL A 126 1.37 -9.25 4.17
C VAL A 126 2.19 -8.05 4.68
N PHE A 127 1.88 -6.83 4.25
CA PHE A 127 2.56 -5.62 4.72
C PHE A 127 2.36 -5.43 6.22
N GLU A 128 1.12 -5.46 6.70
CA GLU A 128 0.84 -5.33 8.13
C GLU A 128 1.33 -6.56 8.91
N CYS A 129 1.05 -7.76 8.41
CA CYS A 129 1.47 -9.00 9.06
C CYS A 129 2.99 -9.03 9.28
N THR A 130 3.77 -8.75 8.25
CA THR A 130 5.24 -8.84 8.31
C THR A 130 5.85 -7.60 8.94
N VAL A 131 5.54 -6.39 8.45
CA VAL A 131 6.22 -5.15 8.87
C VAL A 131 5.58 -4.52 10.10
N GLY A 132 4.26 -4.57 10.24
CA GLY A 132 3.56 -4.00 11.40
C GLY A 132 3.62 -4.91 12.62
N PHE A 133 3.41 -6.22 12.46
CA PHE A 133 3.24 -7.15 13.56
C PHE A 133 4.46 -8.06 13.80
N LEU A 134 4.81 -8.93 12.85
CA LEU A 134 5.89 -9.91 13.06
C LEU A 134 7.26 -9.24 13.26
N PHE A 135 7.52 -8.12 12.58
CA PHE A 135 8.76 -7.39 12.73
C PHE A 135 8.92 -6.81 14.15
N SER A 136 7.85 -6.27 14.72
CA SER A 136 7.90 -5.77 16.09
C SER A 136 8.21 -6.90 17.09
N LEU A 137 7.58 -8.06 16.93
CA LEU A 137 7.87 -9.25 17.74
C LEU A 137 9.33 -9.72 17.59
N TYR A 138 9.82 -9.76 16.35
CA TYR A 138 11.20 -10.17 16.06
C TYR A 138 12.22 -9.24 16.72
N LYS A 139 11.92 -7.93 16.81
CA LYS A 139 12.79 -6.92 17.44
C LYS A 139 12.58 -6.78 18.95
N GLY A 140 11.63 -7.53 19.55
CA GLY A 140 11.26 -7.39 20.94
C GLY A 140 10.56 -6.06 21.26
N ALA A 141 10.11 -5.32 20.24
CA ALA A 141 9.44 -4.05 20.36
C ALA A 141 7.97 -4.22 20.77
N LYS A 142 7.39 -3.15 21.33
CA LYS A 142 5.98 -3.12 21.71
C LYS A 142 5.09 -2.92 20.49
N THR A 143 4.08 -3.77 20.30
CA THR A 143 3.01 -3.55 19.32
C THR A 143 1.77 -3.01 20.02
N VAL A 144 1.21 -1.93 19.46
CA VAL A 144 -0.08 -1.37 19.87
C VAL A 144 -1.04 -1.45 18.68
N PHE A 145 -2.24 -1.97 18.91
CA PHE A 145 -3.27 -2.01 17.89
C PHE A 145 -4.10 -0.73 17.94
N SER A 146 -4.29 -0.11 16.77
CA SER A 146 -5.01 1.14 16.64
C SER A 146 -6.52 0.97 16.89
N ASP A 147 -7.15 1.96 17.51
CA ASP A 147 -8.59 2.07 17.68
C ASP A 147 -9.33 2.41 16.37
N GLY A 148 -8.59 2.48 15.27
CA GLY A 148 -9.09 2.74 13.92
C GLY A 148 -8.53 4.02 13.29
N LEU A 149 -8.74 4.14 11.98
CA LEU A 149 -8.13 5.20 11.16
C LEU A 149 -8.43 6.64 11.60
N ARG A 150 -9.51 6.87 12.36
CA ARG A 150 -9.88 8.19 12.87
C ARG A 150 -9.06 8.61 14.09
N HIS A 151 -8.52 7.64 14.82
CA HIS A 151 -7.83 7.82 16.10
C HIS A 151 -6.29 7.75 15.99
N VAL A 152 -5.75 7.75 14.77
CA VAL A 152 -4.30 7.55 14.53
C VAL A 152 -3.45 8.55 15.32
N VAL A 153 -3.79 9.85 15.24
CA VAL A 153 -3.01 10.89 15.95
C VAL A 153 -3.16 10.78 17.45
N ASP A 154 -4.35 10.44 17.95
CA ASP A 154 -4.60 10.19 19.36
C ASP A 154 -3.78 8.99 19.84
N ASN A 155 -3.77 7.91 19.08
CA ASN A 155 -2.98 6.71 19.39
C ASN A 155 -1.45 6.98 19.34
N LEU A 156 -0.97 7.78 18.36
CA LEU A 156 0.45 8.19 18.35
C LEU A 156 0.86 8.86 19.66
N LYS A 157 0.00 9.72 20.19
CA LYS A 157 0.23 10.46 21.41
C LYS A 157 0.06 9.60 22.66
N GLU A 158 -1.06 8.88 22.76
CA GLU A 158 -1.42 8.07 23.93
C GLU A 158 -0.40 6.97 24.20
N TYR A 159 -0.02 6.24 23.16
CA TYR A 159 0.88 5.10 23.28
C TYR A 159 2.36 5.46 23.08
N GLN A 160 2.68 6.74 22.89
CA GLN A 160 4.06 7.22 22.68
C GLN A 160 4.74 6.45 21.54
N VAL A 161 4.03 6.32 20.41
CA VAL A 161 4.47 5.55 19.25
C VAL A 161 5.76 6.12 18.69
N THR A 162 6.73 5.24 18.41
CA THR A 162 8.02 5.62 17.83
C THR A 162 8.10 5.31 16.34
N VAL A 163 7.42 4.24 15.87
CA VAL A 163 7.44 3.80 14.49
C VAL A 163 6.03 3.47 14.01
N MET A 164 5.69 3.90 12.81
CA MET A 164 4.43 3.53 12.16
C MET A 164 4.68 3.18 10.70
N ALA A 165 4.21 2.00 10.28
CA ALA A 165 4.17 1.57 8.89
C ALA A 165 2.73 1.70 8.37
N CYS A 166 2.51 2.50 7.33
CA CYS A 166 1.16 2.76 6.86
C CYS A 166 1.11 3.11 5.36
N VAL A 167 -0.09 3.33 4.85
CA VAL A 167 -0.33 3.74 3.46
C VAL A 167 -0.26 5.27 3.31
N PRO A 168 0.10 5.80 2.13
CA PRO A 168 0.27 7.24 1.89
C PRO A 168 -0.90 8.10 2.36
N VAL A 169 -2.13 7.70 2.09
CA VAL A 169 -3.33 8.48 2.43
C VAL A 169 -3.44 8.83 3.93
N ILE A 170 -2.87 8.03 4.81
CA ILE A 170 -2.85 8.32 6.25
C ILE A 170 -1.83 9.43 6.54
N TYR A 171 -0.65 9.35 5.95
CA TYR A 171 0.36 10.40 6.08
C TYR A 171 -0.10 11.72 5.48
N GLU A 172 -0.78 11.68 4.33
CA GLU A 172 -1.41 12.86 3.72
C GLU A 172 -2.43 13.52 4.64
N ARG A 173 -3.28 12.73 5.31
CA ARG A 173 -4.25 13.25 6.30
C ARG A 173 -3.55 13.86 7.52
N ILE A 174 -2.56 13.18 8.08
CA ILE A 174 -1.76 13.71 9.20
C ILE A 174 -1.10 15.02 8.77
N PHE A 175 -0.50 15.07 7.58
CA PHE A 175 0.10 16.29 7.06
C PHE A 175 -0.92 17.41 6.87
N GLY A 176 -2.13 17.12 6.39
CA GLY A 176 -3.23 18.07 6.31
C GLY A 176 -3.61 18.67 7.66
N MET A 177 -3.59 17.88 8.74
CA MET A 177 -3.81 18.35 10.11
C MET A 177 -2.65 19.25 10.58
N ILE A 178 -1.41 18.85 10.32
CA ILE A 178 -0.21 19.63 10.62
C ILE A 178 -0.28 21.00 9.89
N ARG A 179 -0.57 20.99 8.62
CA ARG A 179 -0.70 22.19 7.80
C ARG A 179 -1.74 23.16 8.37
N LYS A 180 -2.94 22.70 8.71
CA LYS A 180 -3.99 23.50 9.35
C LYS A 180 -3.52 24.10 10.68
N GLN A 181 -2.75 23.36 11.47
CA GLN A 181 -2.20 23.86 12.72
C GLN A 181 -1.17 24.96 12.48
N LEU A 182 -0.29 24.80 11.49
CA LEU A 182 0.71 25.80 11.10
C LEU A 182 0.06 27.07 10.52
N GLU A 183 -1.00 26.94 9.71
CA GLU A 183 -1.81 28.04 9.20
C GLU A 183 -2.43 28.87 10.34
N LYS A 184 -3.07 28.19 11.31
CA LYS A 184 -3.65 28.85 12.50
C LYS A 184 -2.61 29.62 13.33
N GLN A 185 -1.36 29.19 13.33
CA GLN A 185 -0.24 29.83 14.02
C GLN A 185 0.44 30.93 13.20
N GLY A 186 0.03 31.16 11.95
CA GLY A 186 0.71 32.08 11.03
C GLY A 186 2.14 31.68 10.68
N LYS A 187 2.50 30.40 10.88
CA LYS A 187 3.88 29.90 10.65
C LYS A 187 4.10 29.30 9.28
N LEU A 188 3.06 29.02 8.50
CA LEU A 188 3.18 28.35 7.20
C LEU A 188 4.03 29.15 6.22
N ASP A 189 3.77 30.46 6.11
CA ASP A 189 4.53 31.35 5.21
C ASP A 189 6.02 31.48 5.61
N ASN A 190 6.29 31.43 6.90
CA ASN A 190 7.65 31.46 7.43
C ASN A 190 8.43 30.18 7.10
N ILE A 191 7.76 29.02 7.10
CA ILE A 191 8.38 27.75 6.69
C ILE A 191 8.74 27.80 5.22
N LEU A 192 7.82 28.29 4.36
CA LEU A 192 8.08 28.43 2.93
C LEU A 192 9.24 29.39 2.63
N LYS A 193 9.34 30.49 3.39
CA LYS A 193 10.44 31.47 3.25
C LYS A 193 11.79 30.93 3.75
N LYS A 194 11.79 30.00 4.70
CA LYS A 194 12.99 29.41 5.32
C LYS A 194 13.32 28.02 4.77
N GLU A 195 12.70 27.59 3.70
CA GLU A 195 12.85 26.23 3.18
C GLU A 195 14.31 25.86 2.91
N GLU A 196 15.08 26.78 2.32
CA GLU A 196 16.50 26.56 2.03
C GLU A 196 17.36 26.45 3.32
N GLU A 197 17.09 27.29 4.33
CA GLU A 197 17.72 27.21 5.65
C GLU A 197 17.40 25.88 6.33
N LEU A 198 16.14 25.44 6.27
CA LEU A 198 15.69 24.16 6.83
C LEU A 198 16.32 22.97 6.10
N ARG A 199 16.51 23.03 4.78
CA ARG A 199 17.19 21.96 4.04
C ARG A 199 18.64 21.78 4.47
N ASN A 200 19.31 22.84 4.91
CA ASN A 200 20.71 22.84 5.31
C ASN A 200 20.89 22.54 6.82
N SER A 201 19.80 22.53 7.63
CA SER A 201 19.86 22.19 9.04
C SER A 201 19.73 20.67 9.27
N SER A 202 20.22 20.20 10.43
CA SER A 202 20.10 18.79 10.84
C SER A 202 18.65 18.41 11.14
N MET A 203 18.36 17.10 11.17
CA MET A 203 17.03 16.62 11.55
C MET A 203 16.66 16.98 13.00
N GLU A 204 17.64 16.99 13.88
CA GLU A 204 17.51 17.37 15.29
C GLU A 204 17.14 18.85 15.42
N GLU A 205 17.83 19.74 14.71
CA GLU A 205 17.52 21.17 14.71
C GLU A 205 16.11 21.44 14.15
N ARG A 206 15.73 20.74 13.07
CA ARG A 206 14.35 20.83 12.54
C ARG A 206 13.33 20.35 13.56
N LYS A 207 13.59 19.23 14.23
CA LYS A 207 12.72 18.68 15.27
C LYS A 207 12.51 19.68 16.41
N GLU A 208 13.55 20.35 16.85
CA GLU A 208 13.47 21.38 17.90
C GLU A 208 12.68 22.62 17.42
N ASN A 209 12.95 23.10 16.20
CA ASN A 209 12.22 24.21 15.58
C ASN A 209 10.71 23.94 15.46
N PHE A 210 10.32 22.69 15.28
CA PHE A 210 8.92 22.24 15.14
C PHE A 210 8.44 21.39 16.31
N LYS A 211 9.01 21.60 17.51
CA LYS A 211 8.67 20.83 18.71
C LYS A 211 7.16 20.66 18.95
N GLN A 212 6.37 21.73 18.75
CA GLN A 212 4.91 21.67 18.90
C GLN A 212 4.24 20.65 17.95
N ILE A 213 4.76 20.48 16.74
CA ILE A 213 4.27 19.47 15.78
C ILE A 213 4.65 18.07 16.25
N HIS A 214 5.87 17.90 16.74
CA HIS A 214 6.29 16.64 17.34
C HIS A 214 5.46 16.28 18.57
N ASP A 215 5.20 17.24 19.45
CA ASP A 215 4.36 17.04 20.66
C ASP A 215 2.91 16.65 20.27
N MET A 216 2.37 17.22 19.20
CA MET A 216 1.06 16.83 18.65
C MET A 216 1.04 15.36 18.22
N LEU A 217 2.15 14.84 17.72
CA LEU A 217 2.32 13.44 17.31
C LEU A 217 2.85 12.56 18.46
N GLY A 218 2.83 13.02 19.71
CA GLY A 218 3.29 12.29 20.90
C GLY A 218 4.76 12.49 21.27
N GLY A 219 5.52 13.30 20.50
CA GLY A 219 6.91 13.67 20.81
C GLY A 219 7.95 12.57 20.61
N LYS A 220 7.54 11.33 20.32
CA LYS A 220 8.39 10.13 20.25
C LYS A 220 8.59 9.55 18.87
N VAL A 221 7.91 10.08 17.86
CA VAL A 221 8.01 9.57 16.48
C VAL A 221 9.47 9.61 16.02
N LYS A 222 9.99 8.43 15.68
CA LYS A 222 11.34 8.17 15.17
C LYS A 222 11.33 7.94 13.67
N LEU A 223 10.32 7.21 13.17
CA LEU A 223 10.25 6.80 11.77
C LEU A 223 8.82 6.53 11.32
N PHE A 224 8.44 7.12 10.18
CA PHE A 224 7.29 6.75 9.39
C PHE A 224 7.74 5.95 8.16
N ILE A 225 7.06 4.85 7.87
CA ILE A 225 7.32 3.99 6.69
C ILE A 225 6.07 3.98 5.82
N SER A 226 6.14 4.61 4.67
CA SER A 226 5.06 4.62 3.69
C SER A 226 5.20 3.47 2.71
N GLY A 227 4.16 2.65 2.57
CA GLY A 227 4.18 1.48 1.67
C GLY A 227 2.84 1.22 0.98
N ALA A 228 2.80 0.18 0.15
CA ALA A 228 1.65 -0.30 -0.63
C ALA A 228 1.17 0.62 -1.77
N ALA A 229 1.54 1.90 -1.78
CA ALA A 229 1.33 2.87 -2.85
C ALA A 229 2.44 3.93 -2.80
N SER A 230 2.59 4.71 -3.88
CA SER A 230 3.57 5.81 -3.91
C SER A 230 3.12 6.97 -3.04
N LEU A 231 4.01 7.48 -2.20
CA LEU A 231 3.83 8.73 -1.48
C LEU A 231 4.22 9.90 -2.39
N ASP A 232 3.47 11.00 -2.36
CA ASP A 232 3.85 12.22 -3.06
C ASP A 232 5.22 12.72 -2.58
N PRO A 233 6.21 12.87 -3.46
CA PRO A 233 7.54 13.37 -3.11
C PRO A 233 7.50 14.73 -2.40
N ALA A 234 6.53 15.60 -2.73
CA ALA A 234 6.37 16.87 -2.05
C ALA A 234 5.94 16.71 -0.59
N ILE A 235 5.06 15.75 -0.28
CA ILE A 235 4.65 15.45 1.10
C ILE A 235 5.80 14.81 1.86
N GLU A 236 6.53 13.88 1.24
CA GLU A 236 7.72 13.26 1.81
C GLU A 236 8.75 14.33 2.22
N GLU A 237 9.04 15.28 1.32
CA GLU A 237 9.94 16.39 1.56
C GLU A 237 9.46 17.29 2.71
N ARG A 238 8.17 17.63 2.74
CA ARG A 238 7.57 18.45 3.80
C ARG A 238 7.70 17.83 5.18
N TYR A 239 7.46 16.52 5.32
CA TYR A 239 7.69 15.82 6.58
C TYR A 239 9.14 15.96 7.05
N ARG A 240 10.10 15.79 6.13
CA ARG A 240 11.53 15.90 6.46
C ARG A 240 11.94 17.32 6.80
N LEU A 241 11.37 18.34 6.17
CA LEU A 241 11.58 19.75 6.57
C LEU A 241 11.07 20.04 7.99
N LEU A 242 10.04 19.34 8.44
CA LEU A 242 9.54 19.42 9.83
C LEU A 242 10.35 18.57 10.83
N GLY A 243 11.44 17.93 10.41
CA GLY A 243 12.25 17.06 11.28
C GLY A 243 11.61 15.68 11.54
N ILE A 244 10.64 15.26 10.71
CA ILE A 244 10.00 13.95 10.83
C ILE A 244 10.58 13.02 9.74
N ASN A 245 11.24 11.94 10.18
CA ASN A 245 11.73 10.93 9.26
C ASN A 245 10.56 10.16 8.65
N ILE A 246 10.42 10.25 7.34
CA ILE A 246 9.51 9.42 6.56
C ILE A 246 10.29 8.82 5.39
N VAL A 247 10.07 7.54 5.14
CA VAL A 247 10.71 6.80 4.05
C VAL A 247 9.66 5.98 3.30
N GLN A 248 9.95 5.65 2.05
CA GLN A 248 9.10 4.75 1.29
C GLN A 248 9.68 3.34 1.27
N GLY A 249 8.80 2.34 1.35
CA GLY A 249 9.10 0.94 1.12
C GLY A 249 8.25 0.41 -0.01
N TYR A 250 8.80 -0.56 -0.75
CA TYR A 250 8.14 -1.22 -1.87
C TYR A 250 8.19 -2.72 -1.72
N GLY A 251 7.10 -3.35 -2.13
CA GLY A 251 7.00 -4.78 -2.22
C GLY A 251 5.62 -5.25 -2.62
N LEU A 252 5.49 -6.55 -2.69
CA LEU A 252 4.31 -7.25 -3.17
C LEU A 252 4.01 -8.43 -2.24
N THR A 253 2.82 -8.99 -2.32
CA THR A 253 2.51 -10.22 -1.58
C THR A 253 3.47 -11.33 -1.99
N GLU A 254 3.83 -11.38 -3.26
CA GLU A 254 4.76 -12.33 -3.86
C GLU A 254 6.21 -12.16 -3.40
N THR A 255 6.53 -11.13 -2.61
CA THR A 255 7.89 -10.83 -2.12
C THR A 255 7.99 -10.75 -0.59
N SER A 256 6.94 -11.08 0.16
CA SER A 256 6.85 -11.35 1.62
C SER A 256 7.02 -10.20 2.63
N PRO A 257 6.81 -8.91 2.43
CA PRO A 257 6.55 -8.23 1.18
C PRO A 257 7.76 -7.44 0.64
N VAL A 258 8.73 -7.01 1.48
CA VAL A 258 9.66 -5.91 1.19
C VAL A 258 10.76 -6.31 0.21
N VAL A 259 10.84 -5.58 -0.89
CA VAL A 259 11.91 -5.67 -1.90
C VAL A 259 12.94 -4.57 -1.67
N ALA A 260 12.47 -3.36 -1.42
CA ALA A 260 13.31 -2.17 -1.24
C ALA A 260 12.70 -1.25 -0.20
N ILE A 261 13.56 -0.52 0.51
CA ILE A 261 13.14 0.46 1.52
C ILE A 261 14.19 1.55 1.65
N GLY A 262 13.74 2.79 1.84
CA GLY A 262 14.57 3.89 2.29
C GLY A 262 14.91 3.74 3.78
N THR A 263 16.04 4.29 4.20
CA THR A 263 16.43 4.34 5.62
C THR A 263 16.69 5.77 6.04
N ASN A 264 16.88 6.01 7.33
CA ASN A 264 17.24 7.35 7.82
C ASN A 264 18.60 7.82 7.27
N LYS A 265 19.52 6.89 7.02
CA LYS A 265 20.88 7.15 6.52
C LYS A 265 20.94 7.18 4.99
N GLU A 266 20.21 6.29 4.34
CA GLU A 266 20.17 6.12 2.89
C GLU A 266 18.76 6.42 2.39
N HIS A 267 18.56 7.63 1.94
CA HIS A 267 17.26 8.13 1.52
C HIS A 267 17.39 9.07 0.30
N LYS A 268 16.45 8.93 -0.63
CA LYS A 268 16.32 9.81 -1.80
C LYS A 268 14.82 10.05 -2.05
N ILE A 269 14.41 11.30 -2.00
CA ILE A 269 12.99 11.69 -2.14
C ILE A 269 12.39 11.12 -3.43
N GLY A 270 11.20 10.56 -3.33
CA GLY A 270 10.49 9.92 -4.44
C GLY A 270 10.99 8.53 -4.81
N SER A 271 12.09 8.03 -4.19
CA SER A 271 12.54 6.65 -4.37
C SER A 271 11.91 5.73 -3.33
N ILE A 272 11.80 4.46 -3.68
CA ILE A 272 11.45 3.39 -2.74
C ILE A 272 12.68 2.86 -1.98
N GLY A 273 13.80 3.59 -2.02
CA GLY A 273 15.06 3.18 -1.42
C GLY A 273 15.87 2.20 -2.28
N LYS A 274 16.75 1.46 -1.62
CA LYS A 274 17.56 0.38 -2.21
C LYS A 274 16.98 -0.98 -1.83
N THR A 275 17.38 -2.03 -2.56
CA THR A 275 16.99 -3.41 -2.21
C THR A 275 17.42 -3.77 -0.80
N VAL A 276 16.59 -4.57 -0.12
CA VAL A 276 17.01 -5.22 1.12
C VAL A 276 18.13 -6.25 0.85
N PRO A 277 18.99 -6.57 1.83
CA PRO A 277 20.27 -7.27 1.57
C PRO A 277 20.19 -8.59 0.80
N SER A 278 19.20 -9.43 1.07
CA SER A 278 19.10 -10.75 0.41
C SER A 278 18.39 -10.70 -0.95
N VAL A 279 17.82 -9.53 -1.33
CA VAL A 279 17.07 -9.35 -2.59
C VAL A 279 17.97 -8.71 -3.65
N LYS A 280 18.00 -9.32 -4.84
CA LYS A 280 18.61 -8.74 -6.04
C LYS A 280 17.52 -8.22 -6.96
N ALA A 281 17.73 -7.03 -7.51
CA ALA A 281 16.84 -6.40 -8.48
C ALA A 281 17.57 -6.02 -9.75
N LYS A 282 16.88 -6.06 -10.88
CA LYS A 282 17.34 -5.52 -12.16
C LYS A 282 16.15 -5.08 -13.00
N LEU A 283 16.43 -4.29 -14.03
CA LEU A 283 15.44 -3.92 -15.05
C LEU A 283 15.61 -4.81 -16.27
N VAL A 284 14.48 -5.20 -16.87
CA VAL A 284 14.43 -5.87 -18.18
C VAL A 284 13.56 -5.05 -19.14
N ASP A 285 13.73 -5.27 -20.45
CA ASP A 285 13.00 -4.55 -21.50
C ASP A 285 13.15 -3.02 -21.35
N ILE A 286 14.37 -2.54 -21.12
CA ILE A 286 14.65 -1.13 -20.83
C ILE A 286 14.44 -0.29 -22.09
N ASN A 287 13.60 0.75 -22.00
CA ASN A 287 13.36 1.69 -23.08
C ASN A 287 14.43 2.81 -23.13
N LYS A 288 14.31 3.71 -24.13
CA LYS A 288 15.25 4.83 -24.33
C LYS A 288 15.30 5.83 -23.16
N GLU A 289 14.28 5.82 -22.31
CA GLU A 289 14.17 6.70 -21.14
C GLU A 289 14.76 6.06 -19.87
N GLY A 290 15.32 4.85 -19.99
CA GLY A 290 15.88 4.10 -18.86
C GLY A 290 14.84 3.41 -17.98
N VAL A 291 13.59 3.30 -18.44
CA VAL A 291 12.49 2.62 -17.75
C VAL A 291 12.42 1.18 -18.24
N GLY A 292 12.40 0.23 -17.31
CA GLY A 292 12.23 -1.19 -17.60
C GLY A 292 11.34 -1.88 -16.59
N GLU A 293 10.93 -3.12 -16.87
CA GLU A 293 10.21 -3.93 -15.89
C GLU A 293 11.16 -4.34 -14.77
N LEU A 294 10.76 -4.05 -13.53
CA LEU A 294 11.49 -4.47 -12.35
C LEU A 294 11.33 -5.97 -12.15
N VAL A 295 12.44 -6.70 -12.13
CA VAL A 295 12.46 -8.12 -11.79
C VAL A 295 13.36 -8.35 -10.58
N VAL A 296 12.93 -9.24 -9.69
CA VAL A 296 13.57 -9.45 -8.40
C VAL A 296 13.80 -10.93 -8.11
N LYS A 297 14.84 -11.24 -7.35
CA LYS A 297 15.09 -12.58 -6.82
C LYS A 297 15.66 -12.53 -5.42
N GLY A 298 15.37 -13.54 -4.62
CA GLY A 298 15.85 -13.68 -3.25
C GLY A 298 15.03 -14.71 -2.47
N PRO A 299 15.43 -15.03 -1.24
CA PRO A 299 14.76 -16.04 -0.43
C PRO A 299 13.35 -15.61 0.03
N SER A 300 13.03 -14.32 -0.02
CA SER A 300 11.69 -13.78 0.30
C SER A 300 10.67 -13.93 -0.84
N ILE A 301 11.08 -14.41 -2.02
CA ILE A 301 10.20 -14.58 -3.17
C ILE A 301 9.32 -15.82 -2.98
N ALA A 302 8.02 -15.66 -3.24
CA ALA A 302 7.00 -16.69 -3.09
C ALA A 302 7.32 -17.96 -3.91
N LEU A 303 6.77 -19.08 -3.48
CA LEU A 303 6.86 -20.36 -4.18
C LEU A 303 6.10 -20.36 -5.52
N GLY A 304 5.15 -19.44 -5.68
CA GLY A 304 4.31 -19.31 -6.85
C GLY A 304 2.85 -19.00 -6.47
N TYR A 305 1.94 -19.25 -7.40
CA TYR A 305 0.51 -19.12 -7.18
C TYR A 305 -0.13 -20.51 -7.00
N TYR A 306 -0.76 -20.71 -5.86
CA TYR A 306 -1.40 -21.98 -5.50
C TYR A 306 -2.44 -22.39 -6.54
N ASN A 307 -2.36 -23.65 -7.03
CA ASN A 307 -3.22 -24.22 -8.05
C ASN A 307 -3.35 -23.35 -9.32
N ASN A 308 -2.30 -22.59 -9.69
CA ASN A 308 -2.28 -21.75 -10.89
C ASN A 308 -0.91 -21.76 -11.57
N GLU A 309 -0.56 -22.92 -12.17
CA GLU A 309 0.73 -23.10 -12.87
C GLU A 309 0.93 -22.09 -14.00
N LYS A 310 -0.14 -21.77 -14.75
CA LYS A 310 -0.04 -20.81 -15.85
C LYS A 310 0.44 -19.46 -15.36
N ALA A 311 -0.23 -18.90 -14.36
CA ALA A 311 0.16 -17.61 -13.78
C ALA A 311 1.55 -17.68 -13.12
N THR A 312 1.91 -18.82 -12.52
CA THR A 312 3.23 -19.03 -11.94
C THR A 312 4.31 -18.97 -13.04
N LYS A 313 4.18 -19.75 -14.12
CA LYS A 313 5.13 -19.75 -15.25
C LYS A 313 5.25 -18.38 -15.95
N GLU A 314 4.16 -17.61 -16.02
CA GLU A 314 4.15 -16.25 -16.58
C GLU A 314 4.93 -15.26 -15.73
N SER A 315 4.82 -15.36 -14.39
CA SER A 315 5.39 -14.38 -13.46
C SER A 315 6.75 -14.79 -12.87
N PHE A 316 7.04 -16.09 -12.77
CA PHE A 316 8.30 -16.62 -12.25
C PHE A 316 9.06 -17.29 -13.38
N LYS A 317 10.22 -16.72 -13.77
CA LYS A 317 11.04 -17.22 -14.87
C LYS A 317 12.47 -17.52 -14.37
N GLY A 318 12.79 -18.80 -14.24
CA GLY A 318 13.97 -19.23 -13.48
C GLY A 318 13.88 -18.71 -12.04
N ASP A 319 14.97 -18.11 -11.54
CA ASP A 319 15.02 -17.56 -10.18
C ASP A 319 14.40 -16.14 -10.07
N TRP A 320 13.87 -15.56 -11.15
CA TRP A 320 13.40 -14.18 -11.18
C TRP A 320 11.89 -14.09 -11.17
N PHE A 321 11.39 -13.29 -10.26
CA PHE A 321 9.98 -12.86 -10.23
C PHE A 321 9.81 -11.55 -11.02
N TYR A 322 8.93 -11.56 -12.00
CA TYR A 322 8.54 -10.43 -12.84
C TYR A 322 7.40 -9.70 -12.15
N THR A 323 7.70 -8.53 -11.58
CA THR A 323 6.75 -7.81 -10.72
C THR A 323 5.57 -7.20 -11.48
N GLY A 324 5.72 -6.97 -12.77
CA GLY A 324 4.79 -6.21 -13.58
C GLY A 324 4.84 -4.71 -13.29
N ASP A 325 5.77 -4.24 -12.47
CA ASP A 325 6.01 -2.82 -12.21
C ASP A 325 7.14 -2.31 -13.08
N LEU A 326 6.99 -1.11 -13.60
CA LEU A 326 8.02 -0.39 -14.36
C LEU A 326 8.77 0.56 -13.43
N ALA A 327 10.09 0.57 -13.56
CA ALA A 327 10.94 1.33 -12.67
C ALA A 327 12.17 1.91 -13.40
N LYS A 328 12.84 2.83 -12.72
CA LYS A 328 14.22 3.27 -12.99
C LYS A 328 15.09 2.90 -11.81
N ILE A 329 16.36 2.58 -12.08
CA ILE A 329 17.39 2.42 -11.06
C ILE A 329 18.49 3.43 -11.38
N ASP A 330 18.82 4.29 -10.43
CA ASP A 330 19.87 5.26 -10.63
C ASP A 330 21.28 4.67 -10.37
N LYS A 331 22.32 5.46 -10.60
CA LYS A 331 23.73 5.05 -10.47
C LYS A 331 24.09 4.69 -9.02
N GLU A 332 23.35 5.19 -8.04
CA GLU A 332 23.56 4.92 -6.62
C GLU A 332 22.76 3.69 -6.14
N GLY A 333 21.92 3.09 -7.00
CA GLY A 333 21.10 1.91 -6.70
C GLY A 333 19.72 2.25 -6.13
N TYR A 334 19.30 3.51 -6.10
CA TYR A 334 17.94 3.87 -5.72
C TYR A 334 16.95 3.54 -6.81
N ILE A 335 15.82 2.97 -6.40
CA ILE A 335 14.76 2.51 -7.30
C ILE A 335 13.60 3.50 -7.27
N PHE A 336 13.11 3.88 -8.46
CA PHE A 336 11.95 4.77 -8.65
C PHE A 336 10.89 4.03 -9.43
N ILE A 337 9.72 3.81 -8.82
CA ILE A 337 8.59 3.18 -9.49
C ILE A 337 7.92 4.20 -10.40
N CYS A 338 7.73 3.84 -11.68
CA CYS A 338 7.11 4.69 -12.70
C CYS A 338 5.63 4.35 -12.90
N GLY A 339 5.22 3.08 -12.69
CA GLY A 339 3.84 2.62 -12.84
C GLY A 339 3.74 1.13 -13.12
N ARG A 340 2.54 0.67 -13.48
CA ARG A 340 2.27 -0.73 -13.81
C ARG A 340 2.40 -0.98 -15.31
N LYS A 341 3.10 -2.06 -15.72
CA LYS A 341 3.26 -2.47 -17.12
C LYS A 341 1.90 -2.61 -17.85
N LYS A 342 0.91 -3.18 -17.18
CA LYS A 342 -0.46 -3.37 -17.71
C LYS A 342 -1.29 -2.09 -17.77
N SER A 343 -0.90 -1.04 -17.07
CA SER A 343 -1.61 0.25 -17.02
C SER A 343 -1.06 1.27 -18.03
N VAL A 344 0.11 1.00 -18.62
CA VAL A 344 0.74 1.93 -19.56
C VAL A 344 -0.14 2.16 -20.78
N ILE A 345 -0.33 3.43 -21.12
CA ILE A 345 -0.97 3.85 -22.35
C ILE A 345 0.13 4.16 -23.37
N VAL A 346 0.18 3.38 -24.43
CA VAL A 346 1.18 3.56 -25.50
C VAL A 346 0.57 4.43 -26.58
N LEU A 347 1.19 5.60 -26.84
CA LEU A 347 0.74 6.52 -27.86
C LEU A 347 1.29 6.14 -29.25
N LYS A 348 0.67 6.67 -30.32
CA LYS A 348 1.08 6.47 -31.73
C LYS A 348 2.56 6.77 -32.01
N ASN A 349 3.14 7.75 -31.29
CA ASN A 349 4.55 8.08 -31.38
C ASN A 349 5.49 7.17 -30.56
N GLY A 350 4.97 6.06 -30.03
CA GLY A 350 5.72 5.09 -29.23
C GLY A 350 6.05 5.56 -27.80
N LYS A 351 5.57 6.73 -27.37
CA LYS A 351 5.78 7.21 -25.99
C LYS A 351 4.82 6.51 -25.01
N ASN A 352 5.37 6.17 -23.85
CA ASN A 352 4.62 5.57 -22.75
C ASN A 352 4.06 6.65 -21.83
N ILE A 353 2.78 6.54 -21.51
CA ILE A 353 2.10 7.32 -20.49
C ILE A 353 1.89 6.42 -19.27
N PHE A 354 2.27 6.91 -18.12
CA PHE A 354 2.06 6.27 -16.82
C PHE A 354 0.88 6.96 -16.12
N PRO A 355 -0.31 6.36 -16.12
CA PRO A 355 -1.53 6.99 -15.60
C PRO A 355 -1.38 7.43 -14.15
N GLU A 356 -0.73 6.62 -13.32
CA GLU A 356 -0.56 6.87 -11.88
C GLU A 356 0.21 8.18 -11.61
N GLU A 357 1.22 8.50 -12.43
CA GLU A 357 1.98 9.76 -12.33
C GLU A 357 1.06 10.97 -12.55
N MET A 358 0.18 10.88 -13.54
CA MET A 358 -0.75 11.96 -13.88
C MET A 358 -1.90 12.06 -12.87
N GLU A 359 -2.41 10.93 -12.39
CA GLU A 359 -3.43 10.86 -11.34
C GLU A 359 -2.95 11.57 -10.07
N ASN A 360 -1.70 11.35 -9.69
CA ASN A 360 -1.10 12.05 -8.54
C ASN A 360 -1.09 13.58 -8.70
N LEU A 361 -0.91 14.09 -9.93
CA LEU A 361 -0.96 15.54 -10.19
C LEU A 361 -2.41 16.06 -10.15
N VAL A 362 -3.35 15.34 -10.76
CA VAL A 362 -4.77 15.74 -10.79
C VAL A 362 -5.39 15.69 -9.40
N ASN A 363 -5.02 14.72 -8.57
CA ASN A 363 -5.52 14.57 -7.20
C ASN A 363 -5.06 15.72 -6.27
N LYS A 364 -4.10 16.57 -6.68
CA LYS A 364 -3.70 17.78 -5.95
C LYS A 364 -4.65 18.96 -6.17
N ILE A 365 -5.53 18.90 -7.15
CA ILE A 365 -6.52 19.93 -7.42
C ILE A 365 -7.50 19.97 -6.28
N GLU A 366 -7.69 21.13 -5.66
CA GLU A 366 -8.60 21.30 -4.52
C GLU A 366 -10.02 20.93 -4.91
N GLY A 367 -10.66 20.10 -4.08
CA GLY A 367 -11.98 19.55 -4.35
C GLY A 367 -11.98 18.27 -5.20
N VAL A 368 -10.86 17.85 -5.80
CA VAL A 368 -10.73 16.52 -6.39
C VAL A 368 -10.43 15.50 -5.29
N THR A 369 -11.24 14.44 -5.23
CA THR A 369 -11.07 13.37 -4.24
C THR A 369 -10.40 12.13 -4.83
N GLU A 370 -10.65 11.85 -6.11
CA GLU A 370 -10.08 10.72 -6.84
C GLU A 370 -9.99 11.06 -8.33
N SER A 371 -8.98 10.52 -9.00
CA SER A 371 -8.91 10.61 -10.45
C SER A 371 -8.51 9.29 -11.08
N PHE A 372 -8.92 9.09 -12.32
CA PHE A 372 -8.61 7.91 -13.11
C PHE A 372 -8.26 8.34 -14.54
N ILE A 373 -6.99 8.21 -14.89
CA ILE A 373 -6.48 8.52 -16.23
C ILE A 373 -6.65 7.31 -17.14
N PHE A 374 -7.17 7.55 -18.33
CA PHE A 374 -7.38 6.53 -19.35
C PHE A 374 -7.17 7.06 -20.76
N GLY A 375 -6.87 6.15 -21.68
CA GLY A 375 -6.79 6.45 -23.10
C GLY A 375 -8.15 6.26 -23.77
N LYS A 376 -8.60 7.24 -24.55
CA LYS A 376 -9.79 7.13 -25.41
C LYS A 376 -9.34 7.09 -26.86
N GLN A 377 -9.65 5.98 -27.53
CA GLN A 377 -9.36 5.77 -28.96
C GLN A 377 -10.16 6.78 -29.79
N GLN A 378 -9.51 7.38 -30.80
CA GLN A 378 -10.11 8.42 -31.63
C GLN A 378 -10.44 7.95 -33.04
N SER A 379 -9.77 6.92 -33.52
CA SER A 379 -9.92 6.33 -34.85
C SER A 379 -9.77 4.82 -34.82
N ASP A 380 -9.87 4.14 -35.94
CA ASP A 380 -9.62 2.69 -36.05
C ASP A 380 -8.16 2.30 -35.75
N ASP A 381 -7.25 3.24 -35.75
CA ASP A 381 -5.87 3.03 -35.29
C ASP A 381 -5.85 2.92 -33.75
N LYS A 382 -5.51 1.74 -33.24
CA LYS A 382 -5.47 1.44 -31.81
C LYS A 382 -4.52 2.35 -31.00
N ASN A 383 -3.55 2.98 -31.66
CA ASN A 383 -2.57 3.85 -31.05
C ASN A 383 -2.94 5.34 -31.16
N ASP A 384 -4.02 5.68 -31.90
CA ASP A 384 -4.56 7.04 -31.94
C ASP A 384 -5.41 7.29 -30.69
N ILE A 385 -4.70 7.55 -29.58
CA ILE A 385 -5.27 7.64 -28.25
C ILE A 385 -5.16 9.08 -27.75
N LYS A 386 -6.27 9.64 -27.27
CA LYS A 386 -6.28 10.87 -26.45
C LYS A 386 -6.35 10.51 -24.97
N ILE A 387 -5.56 11.20 -24.18
CA ILE A 387 -5.54 11.05 -22.74
C ILE A 387 -6.73 11.78 -22.14
N ASN A 388 -7.55 11.06 -21.41
CA ASN A 388 -8.71 11.56 -20.69
C ASN A 388 -8.61 11.26 -19.20
N VAL A 389 -9.39 11.98 -18.40
CA VAL A 389 -9.50 11.76 -16.96
C VAL A 389 -10.96 11.66 -16.52
N LYS A 390 -11.27 10.67 -15.66
CA LYS A 390 -12.48 10.65 -14.86
C LYS A 390 -12.13 11.20 -13.48
N VAL A 391 -12.81 12.28 -13.07
CA VAL A 391 -12.57 13.00 -11.82
C VAL A 391 -13.76 12.78 -10.89
N VAL A 392 -13.47 12.29 -9.70
CA VAL A 392 -14.42 12.29 -8.58
C VAL A 392 -14.15 13.55 -7.76
N TYR A 393 -15.19 14.33 -7.49
CA TYR A 393 -15.04 15.60 -6.78
C TYR A 393 -15.97 15.71 -5.58
N ASP A 394 -15.52 16.47 -4.58
CA ASP A 394 -16.34 16.92 -3.46
C ASP A 394 -17.10 18.19 -3.87
N LYS A 395 -18.42 18.06 -3.98
CA LYS A 395 -19.28 19.14 -4.46
C LYS A 395 -19.20 20.37 -3.57
N GLU A 396 -19.25 20.18 -2.25
CA GLU A 396 -19.26 21.27 -1.29
C GLU A 396 -17.93 22.05 -1.34
N VAL A 397 -16.81 21.34 -1.40
CA VAL A 397 -15.48 21.97 -1.52
C VAL A 397 -15.37 22.75 -2.81
N VAL A 398 -15.74 22.16 -3.95
CA VAL A 398 -15.64 22.82 -5.27
C VAL A 398 -16.55 24.06 -5.34
N GLU A 399 -17.79 23.97 -4.86
CA GLU A 399 -18.71 25.10 -4.80
C GLU A 399 -18.16 26.26 -3.94
N ASN A 400 -17.53 25.93 -2.81
CA ASN A 400 -16.97 26.92 -1.91
C ASN A 400 -15.68 27.57 -2.44
N VAL A 401 -14.77 26.76 -3.00
CA VAL A 401 -13.46 27.24 -3.47
C VAL A 401 -13.57 28.00 -4.78
N TYR A 402 -14.31 27.45 -5.76
CA TYR A 402 -14.35 28.01 -7.12
C TYR A 402 -15.62 28.86 -7.37
N LYS A 403 -16.54 28.97 -6.39
CA LYS A 403 -17.82 29.66 -6.53
C LYS A 403 -18.67 29.11 -7.69
N ALA A 404 -18.45 27.84 -8.07
CA ALA A 404 -19.12 27.15 -9.17
C ALA A 404 -20.35 26.40 -8.65
N LYS A 405 -21.54 26.71 -9.17
CA LYS A 405 -22.81 26.14 -8.69
C LYS A 405 -23.44 25.18 -9.70
N THR A 406 -23.26 25.41 -11.00
CA THR A 406 -23.80 24.53 -12.05
C THR A 406 -22.79 23.43 -12.41
N LYS A 407 -23.26 22.36 -13.03
CA LYS A 407 -22.34 21.30 -13.53
C LYS A 407 -21.34 21.84 -14.56
N GLU A 408 -21.78 22.76 -15.39
CA GLU A 408 -20.97 23.40 -16.42
C GLU A 408 -19.88 24.29 -15.79
N ASP A 409 -20.22 25.06 -14.74
CA ASP A 409 -19.25 25.90 -14.03
C ASP A 409 -18.21 25.03 -13.30
N ILE A 410 -18.67 23.96 -12.64
CA ILE A 410 -17.78 22.97 -11.96
C ILE A 410 -16.86 22.32 -12.98
N TYR A 411 -17.39 21.89 -14.13
CA TYR A 411 -16.57 21.31 -15.20
C TYR A 411 -15.52 22.31 -15.66
N ARG A 412 -15.91 23.53 -15.95
CA ARG A 412 -14.99 24.59 -16.42
C ARG A 412 -13.92 24.89 -15.37
N ALA A 413 -14.29 25.04 -14.11
CA ALA A 413 -13.36 25.33 -13.02
C ALA A 413 -12.31 24.24 -12.85
N ILE A 414 -12.72 22.97 -12.77
CA ILE A 414 -11.79 21.84 -12.63
C ILE A 414 -10.95 21.67 -13.89
N PHE A 415 -11.53 21.84 -15.09
CA PHE A 415 -10.79 21.67 -16.33
C PHE A 415 -9.72 22.75 -16.54
N GLU A 416 -9.96 23.99 -16.08
CA GLU A 416 -8.91 25.04 -16.06
C GLU A 416 -7.74 24.61 -15.16
N LYS A 417 -8.00 24.02 -13.99
CA LYS A 417 -6.94 23.46 -13.14
C LYS A 417 -6.20 22.29 -13.79
N ILE A 418 -6.90 21.46 -14.55
CA ILE A 418 -6.25 20.40 -15.36
C ILE A 418 -5.34 21.01 -16.43
N LYS A 419 -5.71 22.15 -17.04
CA LYS A 419 -4.82 22.87 -17.98
C LYS A 419 -3.55 23.38 -17.28
N GLU A 420 -3.66 23.85 -16.03
CA GLU A 420 -2.50 24.21 -15.21
C GLU A 420 -1.60 22.97 -14.98
N VAL A 421 -2.17 21.83 -14.63
CA VAL A 421 -1.43 20.56 -14.53
C VAL A 421 -0.77 20.20 -15.87
N ASN A 422 -1.49 20.32 -16.98
CA ASN A 422 -0.93 20.06 -18.32
C ASN A 422 0.30 20.93 -18.64
N SER A 423 0.34 22.17 -18.14
CA SER A 423 1.47 23.07 -18.35
C SER A 423 2.76 22.63 -17.64
N THR A 424 2.64 21.78 -16.61
CA THR A 424 3.77 21.19 -15.88
C THR A 424 4.32 19.93 -16.53
N MET A 425 3.64 19.40 -17.55
CA MET A 425 3.98 18.15 -18.23
C MET A 425 4.36 18.36 -19.69
N PRO A 426 5.14 17.44 -20.28
CA PRO A 426 5.37 17.44 -21.72
C PRO A 426 4.05 17.37 -22.50
N GLN A 427 3.95 18.07 -23.62
CA GLN A 427 2.72 18.22 -24.42
C GLN A 427 2.05 16.87 -24.80
N TYR A 428 2.83 15.82 -25.00
CA TYR A 428 2.29 14.49 -25.34
C TYR A 428 1.54 13.81 -24.18
N LYS A 429 1.76 14.26 -22.92
CA LYS A 429 1.03 13.82 -21.73
C LYS A 429 -0.25 14.63 -21.47
N ALA A 430 -0.56 15.65 -22.27
CA ALA A 430 -1.67 16.55 -21.97
C ALA A 430 -3.03 15.80 -21.92
N ILE A 431 -3.77 16.00 -20.84
CA ILE A 431 -5.14 15.53 -20.66
C ILE A 431 -6.05 16.36 -21.55
N ARG A 432 -6.82 15.71 -22.42
CA ARG A 432 -7.62 16.35 -23.47
C ARG A 432 -9.12 16.33 -23.20
N GLY A 433 -9.59 15.46 -22.31
CA GLY A 433 -10.99 15.34 -21.95
C GLY A 433 -11.18 14.95 -20.51
N MET A 434 -12.35 15.29 -19.96
CA MET A 434 -12.69 15.04 -18.57
C MET A 434 -14.12 14.52 -18.44
N ILE A 435 -14.30 13.52 -17.58
CA ILE A 435 -15.59 13.03 -17.08
C ILE A 435 -15.69 13.41 -15.61
N LEU A 436 -16.73 14.15 -15.23
CA LEU A 436 -17.00 14.53 -13.84
C LEU A 436 -18.02 13.61 -13.19
N THR A 437 -17.78 13.22 -11.95
CA THR A 437 -18.70 12.43 -11.14
C THR A 437 -18.50 12.71 -9.64
N THR A 438 -19.56 12.51 -8.87
CA THR A 438 -19.48 12.45 -7.39
C THR A 438 -19.47 11.00 -6.89
N LYS A 439 -19.65 10.02 -7.81
CA LYS A 439 -19.63 8.60 -7.48
C LYS A 439 -18.18 8.12 -7.36
N PRO A 440 -17.78 7.50 -6.22
CA PRO A 440 -16.43 6.97 -6.05
C PRO A 440 -16.02 5.99 -7.15
N LEU A 441 -14.73 5.93 -7.46
CA LEU A 441 -14.16 4.94 -8.37
C LEU A 441 -14.32 3.52 -7.81
N ILE A 442 -14.41 2.54 -8.69
CA ILE A 442 -14.44 1.12 -8.32
C ILE A 442 -13.04 0.72 -7.84
N LYS A 443 -12.95 0.29 -6.58
CA LYS A 443 -11.70 -0.05 -5.91
C LYS A 443 -11.71 -1.48 -5.34
N THR A 444 -10.54 -1.96 -5.00
CA THR A 444 -10.34 -3.17 -4.20
C THR A 444 -10.60 -2.89 -2.71
N THR A 445 -10.66 -3.94 -1.89
CA THR A 445 -10.71 -3.83 -0.42
C THR A 445 -9.51 -3.09 0.18
N THR A 446 -8.42 -2.97 -0.58
CA THR A 446 -7.19 -2.24 -0.22
C THR A 446 -7.12 -0.84 -0.84
N ASN A 447 -8.24 -0.28 -1.27
CA ASN A 447 -8.35 1.04 -1.90
C ASN A 447 -7.59 1.23 -3.24
N LYS A 448 -7.16 0.15 -3.91
CA LYS A 448 -6.54 0.24 -5.24
C LYS A 448 -7.59 0.33 -6.34
N ILE A 449 -7.41 1.23 -7.30
CA ILE A 449 -8.34 1.42 -8.43
C ILE A 449 -8.38 0.16 -9.29
N LYS A 450 -9.58 -0.38 -9.51
CA LYS A 450 -9.82 -1.47 -10.47
C LYS A 450 -9.95 -0.89 -11.87
N ARG A 451 -8.82 -0.71 -12.55
CA ARG A 451 -8.74 0.02 -13.83
C ARG A 451 -9.71 -0.51 -14.87
N GLN A 452 -9.74 -1.82 -15.11
CA GLN A 452 -10.63 -2.42 -16.11
C GLN A 452 -12.11 -2.18 -15.77
N ALA A 453 -12.52 -2.36 -14.52
CA ALA A 453 -13.91 -2.15 -14.11
C ALA A 453 -14.37 -0.69 -14.28
N ASN A 454 -13.47 0.28 -14.04
CA ASN A 454 -13.76 1.69 -14.30
C ASN A 454 -13.81 2.01 -15.80
N LEU A 455 -12.97 1.40 -16.63
CA LEU A 455 -13.05 1.51 -18.09
C LEU A 455 -14.36 0.92 -18.63
N ASP A 456 -14.75 -0.26 -18.15
CA ASP A 456 -15.99 -0.92 -18.56
C ASP A 456 -17.22 -0.07 -18.18
N GLU A 457 -17.19 0.61 -17.02
CA GLU A 457 -18.25 1.53 -16.62
C GLU A 457 -18.31 2.76 -17.54
N ILE A 458 -17.18 3.34 -17.92
CA ILE A 458 -17.09 4.48 -18.84
C ILE A 458 -17.66 4.08 -20.21
N ASN A 459 -17.21 2.96 -20.75
CA ASN A 459 -17.66 2.48 -22.07
C ASN A 459 -19.16 2.18 -22.11
N LYS A 460 -19.73 1.67 -21.02
CA LYS A 460 -21.18 1.44 -20.90
C LYS A 460 -22.01 2.72 -20.82
N SER A 461 -21.45 3.80 -20.34
CA SER A 461 -22.15 5.08 -20.23
C SER A 461 -22.08 5.93 -21.50
N GLU A 462 -21.23 5.57 -22.46
CA GLU A 462 -21.08 6.23 -23.76
C GLU A 462 -21.88 5.51 -24.91
N ASN A 463 -22.33 4.26 -24.66
CA ASN A 463 -23.26 3.52 -25.51
C ASN A 463 -24.71 3.66 -25.01
#